data_f9c96e15152d8ded7cc58865ed736b3b
#
_entry.id   f9c96e15152d8ded7cc58865ed736b3b
#
_cell.length_a   1.000
_cell.length_b   1.000
_cell.length_c   1.000
_cell.angle_alpha   90.00
_cell.angle_beta   90.00
_cell.angle_gamma   90.00
#
_symmetry.space_group_name_H-M   'P 1'
#
loop_
_entity.id
_entity.type
_entity.pdbx_description
1 polymer ?
#
loop_
_entity_poly.entity_id
_entity_poly.type
_entity_poly.pdbx_seq_one_letter_code
_entity_poly.pdbx_strand_id
1 'polypeptide(L)'
;MKKYRNKFEQKTGEFLKGKKVKFDYEATKIEYTVSGTYLVDFQFKTKSGKTIYVETKGNGRSFDHATRRKMIAVKQQHPELDIRIVFYSDGKIGPKRKDGSFMKQSDWAIKYGFKYAIKSIPDEWIKE
;
A
#
# COMPACT_ATOMS: atom_id res chain seq x y z
N MET A 1 -24.16 9.77 21.58
CA MET A 1 -24.04 8.58 20.71
C MET A 1 -23.76 9.02 19.28
N LYS A 2 -22.93 8.26 18.57
CA LYS A 2 -22.66 8.53 17.17
C LYS A 2 -23.92 8.37 16.32
N LYS A 3 -24.01 9.16 15.27
CA LYS A 3 -25.10 9.06 14.31
C LYS A 3 -24.97 7.79 13.49
N TYR A 4 -26.09 7.10 13.25
CA TYR A 4 -26.08 5.89 12.41
C TYR A 4 -25.67 6.22 10.97
N ARG A 5 -24.92 5.31 10.36
CA ARG A 5 -24.41 5.49 9.00
C ARG A 5 -25.44 5.19 7.90
N ASN A 6 -26.45 4.36 8.21
CA ASN A 6 -27.48 3.99 7.25
C ASN A 6 -28.78 3.60 7.95
N LYS A 7 -29.84 3.42 7.13
CA LYS A 7 -31.17 3.10 7.64
C LYS A 7 -31.27 1.73 8.31
N PHE A 8 -30.47 0.76 7.84
CA PHE A 8 -30.47 -0.58 8.43
C PHE A 8 -29.91 -0.53 9.85
N GLU A 9 -28.82 0.18 10.05
CA GLU A 9 -28.23 0.38 11.39
C GLU A 9 -29.19 1.11 12.30
N GLN A 10 -29.91 2.13 11.78
CA GLN A 10 -30.92 2.87 12.54
C GLN A 10 -32.05 1.96 13.00
N LYS A 11 -32.56 1.12 12.10
CA LYS A 11 -33.64 0.15 12.44
C LYS A 11 -33.17 -0.83 13.50
N THR A 12 -31.93 -1.29 13.42
CA THR A 12 -31.36 -2.21 14.41
C THR A 12 -31.29 -1.55 15.79
N GLY A 13 -30.80 -0.30 15.83
CA GLY A 13 -30.78 0.47 17.08
C GLY A 13 -32.17 0.67 17.68
N GLU A 14 -33.13 1.02 16.85
CA GLU A 14 -34.54 1.19 17.28
C GLU A 14 -35.14 -0.13 17.78
N PHE A 15 -34.83 -1.25 17.12
CA PHE A 15 -35.24 -2.58 17.57
C PHE A 15 -34.70 -2.87 18.97
N LEU A 16 -33.40 -2.62 19.19
CA LEU A 16 -32.79 -2.86 20.50
C LEU A 16 -33.41 -1.97 21.58
N LYS A 17 -33.67 -0.70 21.26
CA LYS A 17 -34.39 0.20 22.17
C LYS A 17 -35.78 -0.29 22.51
N GLY A 18 -36.51 -0.79 21.50
CA GLY A 18 -37.85 -1.34 21.69
C GLY A 18 -37.87 -2.57 22.57
N LYS A 19 -36.83 -3.35 22.57
CA LYS A 19 -36.66 -4.52 23.44
C LYS A 19 -36.07 -4.16 24.80
N LYS A 20 -35.85 -2.87 25.05
CA LYS A 20 -35.25 -2.35 26.28
C LYS A 20 -33.86 -2.93 26.56
N VAL A 21 -33.09 -3.19 25.50
CA VAL A 21 -31.71 -3.64 25.59
C VAL A 21 -30.82 -2.42 25.61
N LYS A 22 -29.97 -2.33 26.61
CA LYS A 22 -28.95 -1.29 26.65
C LYS A 22 -27.82 -1.67 25.66
N PHE A 23 -27.44 -0.74 24.80
CA PHE A 23 -26.43 -1.03 23.79
C PHE A 23 -25.54 0.19 23.51
N ASP A 24 -24.37 -0.08 22.95
CA ASP A 24 -23.47 0.95 22.45
C ASP A 24 -23.36 0.80 20.94
N TYR A 25 -23.16 1.92 20.24
CA TYR A 25 -23.01 1.94 18.79
C TYR A 25 -21.59 2.39 18.44
N GLU A 26 -20.88 1.56 17.69
CA GLU A 26 -19.49 1.85 17.25
C GLU A 26 -18.57 2.28 18.39
N ALA A 27 -18.73 1.65 19.56
CA ALA A 27 -17.98 2.03 20.76
C ALA A 27 -16.65 1.28 20.89
N THR A 28 -16.53 0.12 20.25
CA THR A 28 -15.35 -0.74 20.43
C THR A 28 -14.60 -0.93 19.13
N LYS A 29 -13.30 -0.69 19.17
CA LYS A 29 -12.39 -0.99 18.07
C LYS A 29 -11.62 -2.26 18.44
N ILE A 30 -11.66 -3.26 17.58
CA ILE A 30 -10.95 -4.52 17.78
C ILE A 30 -9.80 -4.57 16.78
N GLU A 31 -8.57 -4.59 17.27
CA GLU A 31 -7.40 -4.69 16.43
C GLU A 31 -7.21 -6.11 15.95
N TYR A 32 -6.73 -6.25 14.74
CA TYR A 32 -6.38 -7.56 14.20
C TYR A 32 -5.18 -7.43 13.29
N THR A 33 -4.45 -8.53 13.12
CA THR A 33 -3.31 -8.60 12.21
C THR A 33 -3.59 -9.65 11.14
N VAL A 34 -3.10 -9.35 9.94
CA VAL A 34 -3.17 -10.30 8.82
C VAL A 34 -1.75 -10.63 8.43
N SER A 35 -1.39 -11.89 8.48
CA SER A 35 -0.09 -12.34 8.02
C SER A 35 -0.18 -12.76 6.56
N GLY A 36 0.92 -12.56 5.82
CA GLY A 36 1.00 -12.91 4.42
C GLY A 36 2.45 -13.05 3.99
N THR A 37 2.64 -13.39 2.73
CA THR A 37 3.96 -13.48 2.13
C THR A 37 4.04 -12.54 0.94
N TYR A 38 5.25 -12.07 0.68
CA TYR A 38 5.55 -11.24 -0.48
C TYR A 38 6.50 -12.01 -1.39
N LEU A 39 6.02 -12.39 -2.58
CA LEU A 39 6.83 -13.08 -3.57
C LEU A 39 7.51 -12.04 -4.45
N VAL A 40 8.83 -11.95 -4.34
CA VAL A 40 9.64 -10.99 -5.11
C VAL A 40 9.71 -11.41 -6.57
N ASP A 41 9.52 -10.46 -7.50
CA ASP A 41 9.59 -10.78 -8.93
C ASP A 41 10.99 -11.22 -9.36
N PHE A 42 12.02 -10.45 -9.00
CA PHE A 42 13.41 -10.75 -9.35
C PHE A 42 14.32 -10.43 -8.18
N GLN A 43 15.43 -11.14 -8.11
CA GLN A 43 16.53 -10.80 -7.22
C GLN A 43 17.85 -11.11 -7.90
N PHE A 44 18.85 -10.31 -7.63
CA PHE A 44 20.18 -10.53 -8.17
C PHE A 44 21.23 -9.96 -7.23
N LYS A 45 22.48 -10.42 -7.41
CA LYS A 45 23.61 -9.88 -6.67
C LYS A 45 24.35 -8.86 -7.51
N THR A 46 24.68 -7.74 -6.90
CA THR A 46 25.48 -6.70 -7.54
C THR A 46 26.95 -7.17 -7.64
N LYS A 47 27.77 -6.38 -8.30
CA LYS A 47 29.20 -6.67 -8.44
C LYS A 47 29.89 -6.85 -7.09
N SER A 48 29.48 -6.10 -6.07
CA SER A 48 30.04 -6.21 -4.71
C SER A 48 29.44 -7.36 -3.89
N GLY A 49 28.47 -8.09 -4.45
CA GLY A 49 27.82 -9.20 -3.76
C GLY A 49 26.57 -8.84 -2.97
N LYS A 50 26.11 -7.60 -3.06
CA LYS A 50 24.90 -7.13 -2.42
C LYS A 50 23.68 -7.70 -3.15
N THR A 51 22.68 -8.20 -2.41
CA THR A 51 21.43 -8.69 -3.00
C THR A 51 20.44 -7.55 -3.16
N ILE A 52 19.91 -7.40 -4.36
CA ILE A 52 18.85 -6.44 -4.66
C ILE A 52 17.58 -7.22 -5.05
N TYR A 53 16.46 -6.84 -4.46
CA TYR A 53 15.14 -7.39 -4.74
C TYR A 53 14.38 -6.39 -5.60
N VAL A 54 13.86 -6.83 -6.73
CA VAL A 54 13.20 -5.94 -7.70
C VAL A 54 11.75 -6.36 -7.89
N GLU A 55 10.87 -5.39 -7.69
CA GLU A 55 9.45 -5.48 -8.03
C GLU A 55 9.23 -4.78 -9.36
N THR A 56 8.57 -5.45 -10.30
CA THR A 56 8.23 -4.83 -11.59
C THR A 56 6.74 -4.50 -11.61
N LYS A 57 6.41 -3.30 -12.09
CA LYS A 57 5.02 -2.82 -12.20
C LYS A 57 4.78 -2.22 -13.57
N GLY A 58 3.77 -2.73 -14.28
CA GLY A 58 3.49 -2.33 -15.64
C GLY A 58 2.88 -0.94 -15.76
N ASN A 59 1.76 -0.72 -15.09
CA ASN A 59 1.03 0.53 -15.15
C ASN A 59 0.33 0.81 -13.82
N GLY A 60 -0.40 1.94 -13.73
CA GLY A 60 -1.07 2.36 -12.50
C GLY A 60 -2.05 1.33 -11.93
N ARG A 61 -2.67 0.50 -12.77
CA ARG A 61 -3.60 -0.55 -12.31
C ARG A 61 -2.88 -1.65 -11.55
N SER A 62 -1.70 -2.04 -12.00
CA SER A 62 -0.91 -3.07 -11.32
C SER A 62 -0.27 -2.53 -10.03
N PHE A 63 -0.17 -1.22 -9.91
CA PHE A 63 0.37 -0.55 -8.73
C PHE A 63 -0.76 0.02 -7.88
N ASP A 64 -1.71 -0.83 -7.52
CA ASP A 64 -2.92 -0.45 -6.81
C ASP A 64 -2.67 -0.20 -5.31
N HIS A 65 -3.70 0.24 -4.63
CA HIS A 65 -3.62 0.58 -3.20
C HIS A 65 -3.18 -0.61 -2.35
N ALA A 66 -3.70 -1.80 -2.62
CA ALA A 66 -3.35 -3.01 -1.87
C ALA A 66 -1.87 -3.35 -2.05
N THR A 67 -1.35 -3.26 -3.27
CA THR A 67 0.07 -3.48 -3.57
C THR A 67 0.95 -2.48 -2.84
N ARG A 68 0.58 -1.19 -2.88
CA ARG A 68 1.35 -0.14 -2.21
C ARG A 68 1.40 -0.35 -0.70
N ARG A 69 0.29 -0.70 -0.07
CA ARG A 69 0.24 -0.99 1.36
C ARG A 69 1.11 -2.18 1.72
N LYS A 70 1.07 -3.23 0.91
CA LYS A 70 1.89 -4.43 1.09
C LYS A 70 3.38 -4.09 1.04
N MET A 71 3.80 -3.31 0.05
CA MET A 71 5.20 -2.92 -0.09
C MET A 71 5.70 -2.07 1.08
N ILE A 72 4.87 -1.15 1.57
CA ILE A 72 5.19 -0.35 2.76
C ILE A 72 5.37 -1.26 3.97
N ALA A 73 4.45 -2.22 4.18
CA ALA A 73 4.53 -3.15 5.30
C ALA A 73 5.79 -4.01 5.24
N VAL A 74 6.11 -4.54 4.06
CA VAL A 74 7.33 -5.35 3.88
C VAL A 74 8.57 -4.53 4.20
N LYS A 75 8.65 -3.30 3.70
CA LYS A 75 9.79 -2.42 3.96
C LYS A 75 9.93 -2.09 5.45
N GLN A 76 8.82 -1.83 6.13
CA GLN A 76 8.83 -1.52 7.56
C GLN A 76 9.26 -2.72 8.41
N GLN A 77 8.84 -3.91 8.02
CA GLN A 77 9.14 -5.14 8.75
C GLN A 77 10.51 -5.73 8.40
N HIS A 78 11.05 -5.39 7.23
CA HIS A 78 12.34 -5.89 6.73
C HIS A 78 13.21 -4.75 6.22
N PRO A 79 13.58 -3.79 7.08
CA PRO A 79 14.34 -2.62 6.66
C PRO A 79 15.75 -2.96 6.15
N GLU A 80 16.26 -4.16 6.46
CA GLU A 80 17.56 -4.64 6.02
C GLU A 80 17.57 -5.07 4.55
N LEU A 81 16.39 -5.30 3.95
CA LEU A 81 16.29 -5.74 2.56
C LEU A 81 16.30 -4.54 1.61
N ASP A 82 17.08 -4.64 0.55
CA ASP A 82 17.15 -3.61 -0.49
C ASP A 82 16.12 -3.93 -1.57
N ILE A 83 14.91 -3.41 -1.40
CA ILE A 83 13.79 -3.63 -2.30
C ILE A 83 13.64 -2.40 -3.19
N ARG A 84 13.70 -2.61 -4.50
CA ARG A 84 13.61 -1.54 -5.50
C ARG A 84 12.48 -1.84 -6.48
N ILE A 85 12.00 -0.83 -7.16
CA ILE A 85 10.87 -0.94 -8.07
C ILE A 85 11.28 -0.49 -9.47
N VAL A 86 10.90 -1.27 -10.48
CA VAL A 86 11.02 -0.85 -11.87
C VAL A 86 9.60 -0.69 -12.41
N PHE A 87 9.26 0.53 -12.78
CA PHE A 87 7.98 0.85 -13.41
C PHE A 87 8.13 0.82 -14.92
N TYR A 88 7.16 0.26 -15.62
CA TYR A 88 7.14 0.34 -17.08
C TYR A 88 7.04 1.79 -17.55
N SER A 89 6.20 2.57 -16.87
CA SER A 89 6.05 4.01 -17.11
C SER A 89 5.73 4.70 -15.79
N ASP A 90 5.95 6.02 -15.74
CA ASP A 90 5.68 6.80 -14.54
C ASP A 90 4.23 7.28 -14.52
N GLY A 91 3.32 6.36 -14.20
CA GLY A 91 1.89 6.62 -14.22
C GLY A 91 1.38 7.43 -13.04
N LYS A 92 0.19 7.97 -13.21
CA LYS A 92 -0.52 8.70 -12.15
C LYS A 92 -1.15 7.70 -11.18
N ILE A 93 -1.16 8.04 -9.89
CA ILE A 93 -1.83 7.24 -8.86
C ILE A 93 -2.69 8.15 -7.97
N GLY A 94 -3.77 7.56 -7.46
CA GLY A 94 -4.67 8.28 -6.57
C GLY A 94 -5.54 9.31 -7.27
N PRO A 95 -6.35 10.03 -6.48
CA PRO A 95 -7.27 11.02 -7.02
C PRO A 95 -6.56 12.30 -7.42
N LYS A 96 -7.21 13.08 -8.29
CA LYS A 96 -6.75 14.41 -8.68
C LYS A 96 -6.69 15.32 -7.45
N ARG A 97 -5.58 16.02 -7.29
CA ARG A 97 -5.40 17.00 -6.22
C ARG A 97 -6.20 18.27 -6.52
N LYS A 98 -6.39 19.11 -5.49
CA LYS A 98 -7.12 20.38 -5.65
C LYS A 98 -6.50 21.31 -6.70
N ASP A 99 -5.17 21.26 -6.86
CA ASP A 99 -4.45 22.07 -7.83
C ASP A 99 -4.47 21.49 -9.26
N GLY A 100 -5.15 20.36 -9.46
CA GLY A 100 -5.24 19.69 -10.75
C GLY A 100 -4.15 18.68 -11.03
N SER A 101 -3.17 18.55 -10.15
CA SER A 101 -2.07 17.59 -10.31
C SER A 101 -2.44 16.21 -9.77
N PHE A 102 -1.60 15.22 -10.09
CA PHE A 102 -1.69 13.86 -9.57
C PHE A 102 -0.35 13.46 -8.97
N MET A 103 -0.40 12.59 -7.96
CA MET A 103 0.80 11.89 -7.52
C MET A 103 1.21 10.92 -8.62
N LYS A 104 2.49 10.85 -8.95
CA LYS A 104 3.03 9.84 -9.86
C LYS A 104 3.59 8.66 -9.07
N GLN A 105 3.77 7.53 -9.76
CA GLN A 105 4.38 6.35 -9.16
C GLN A 105 5.78 6.66 -8.60
N SER A 106 6.56 7.47 -9.31
CA SER A 106 7.88 7.92 -8.83
C SER A 106 7.80 8.76 -7.56
N ASP A 107 6.80 9.64 -7.46
CA ASP A 107 6.58 10.44 -6.25
C ASP A 107 6.32 9.54 -5.04
N TRP A 108 5.51 8.50 -5.23
CA TRP A 108 5.23 7.53 -4.19
C TRP A 108 6.50 6.79 -3.75
N ALA A 109 7.30 6.35 -4.72
CA ALA A 109 8.55 5.64 -4.42
C ALA A 109 9.50 6.53 -3.60
N ILE A 110 9.66 7.78 -3.98
CA ILE A 110 10.48 8.75 -3.26
C ILE A 110 9.94 8.95 -1.84
N LYS A 111 8.63 9.16 -1.72
CA LYS A 111 7.98 9.41 -0.43
C LYS A 111 8.22 8.28 0.57
N TYR A 112 8.16 7.04 0.11
CA TYR A 112 8.30 5.86 0.97
C TYR A 112 9.70 5.24 0.95
N GLY A 113 10.67 5.92 0.33
CA GLY A 113 12.07 5.53 0.41
C GLY A 113 12.48 4.35 -0.46
N PHE A 114 11.76 4.09 -1.55
CA PHE A 114 12.11 3.05 -2.51
C PHE A 114 12.94 3.64 -3.64
N LYS A 115 14.08 3.04 -3.95
CA LYS A 115 14.78 3.33 -5.21
C LYS A 115 13.95 2.79 -6.35
N TYR A 116 13.89 3.51 -7.45
CA TYR A 116 13.09 3.11 -8.60
C TYR A 116 13.80 3.42 -9.91
N ALA A 117 13.33 2.78 -10.96
CA ALA A 117 13.74 3.06 -12.32
C ALA A 117 12.53 2.95 -13.23
N ILE A 118 12.64 3.52 -14.42
CA ILE A 118 11.59 3.48 -15.44
C ILE A 118 12.08 2.61 -16.60
N LYS A 119 11.24 1.68 -17.03
CA LYS A 119 11.42 0.73 -18.15
C LYS A 119 12.35 -0.43 -17.90
N SER A 120 13.53 -0.21 -17.34
CA SER A 120 14.50 -1.31 -17.17
C SER A 120 15.37 -1.10 -15.93
N ILE A 121 16.04 -2.17 -15.53
CA ILE A 121 17.02 -2.11 -14.45
C ILE A 121 18.24 -1.33 -14.97
N PRO A 122 18.63 -0.23 -14.30
CA PRO A 122 19.82 0.51 -14.71
C PRO A 122 21.10 -0.30 -14.54
N ASP A 123 22.05 -0.14 -15.45
CA ASP A 123 23.36 -0.78 -15.33
C ASP A 123 24.05 -0.41 -14.02
N GLU A 124 23.83 0.80 -13.52
CA GLU A 124 24.41 1.28 -12.26
C GLU A 124 24.04 0.37 -11.09
N TRP A 125 22.83 -0.19 -11.10
CA TRP A 125 22.39 -1.09 -10.04
C TRP A 125 23.19 -2.39 -10.05
N ILE A 126 23.50 -2.89 -11.23
CA ILE A 126 24.27 -4.14 -11.39
C ILE A 126 25.71 -3.93 -10.96
N LYS A 127 26.24 -2.75 -11.21
CA LYS A 127 27.63 -2.40 -10.92
C LYS A 127 27.91 -2.02 -9.48
N GLU A 128 26.88 -1.86 -8.67
CA GLU A 128 27.01 -1.49 -7.24
C GLU A 128 27.86 -2.44 -6.40
#